data_7946a9c07b2b96cad0a8cee0d2b59f76
#
_entry.id   7946a9c07b2b96cad0a8cee0d2b59f76
#
_cell.length_a   1.000
_cell.length_b   1.000
_cell.length_c   1.000
_cell.angle_alpha   90.00
_cell.angle_beta   90.00
_cell.angle_gamma   90.00
#
_symmetry.space_group_name_H-M   'P 1'
#
loop_
_entity.id
_entity.type
_entity.pdbx_description
1 polymer ?
#
loop_
_entity_poly.entity_id
_entity_poly.type
_entity_poly.pdbx_seq_one_letter_code
_entity_poly.pdbx_strand_id
1 'polypeptide(L)'
;MEKKVVVMSGADVAAMRKAHREAEAAYFQAKVGALEYAVEEMKSTGKEYTLHQVTAMTGLTPMEIVAQFSGGCKAAGEAGVYRENLCSRTATTERKFVEVMDNGEINPDSVMTVTRREQYYKILPNRDSYRR
;
A
#
# COMPACT_ATOMS: atom_id res chain seq x y z
N MET A 1 16.17 11.73 28.02
CA MET A 1 14.85 11.22 28.40
C MET A 1 15.01 10.02 29.33
N GLU A 2 14.49 10.14 30.51
CA GLU A 2 14.64 9.10 31.50
C GLU A 2 13.62 7.98 31.27
N LYS A 3 14.09 6.73 31.34
CA LYS A 3 13.20 5.59 31.32
C LYS A 3 12.62 5.36 32.70
N LYS A 4 11.32 5.25 32.77
CA LYS A 4 10.64 4.85 33.99
C LYS A 4 10.59 3.33 34.07
N VAL A 5 11.08 2.79 35.16
CA VAL A 5 11.03 1.35 35.41
C VAL A 5 10.01 1.10 36.51
N VAL A 6 9.07 0.20 36.24
CA VAL A 6 7.99 -0.15 37.15
C VAL A 6 8.06 -1.64 37.42
N VAL A 7 7.87 -2.02 38.69
CA VAL A 7 7.81 -3.43 39.09
C VAL A 7 6.39 -3.94 38.89
N MET A 8 6.26 -5.05 38.18
CA MET A 8 4.98 -5.71 37.90
C MET A 8 5.00 -7.15 38.42
N SER A 9 3.84 -7.63 38.85
CA SER A 9 3.70 -9.05 39.18
C SER A 9 3.74 -9.90 37.89
N GLY A 10 4.07 -11.19 38.03
CA GLY A 10 4.06 -12.11 36.91
C GLY A 10 2.69 -12.23 36.26
N ALA A 11 1.62 -12.18 37.04
CA ALA A 11 0.25 -12.23 36.54
C ALA A 11 -0.08 -10.98 35.70
N ASP A 12 0.36 -9.81 36.13
CA ASP A 12 0.14 -8.55 35.40
C ASP A 12 0.91 -8.52 34.10
N VAL A 13 2.13 -9.03 34.08
CA VAL A 13 2.93 -9.14 32.86
C VAL A 13 2.27 -10.10 31.87
N ALA A 14 1.76 -11.25 32.34
CA ALA A 14 1.05 -12.20 31.48
C ALA A 14 -0.22 -11.61 30.88
N ALA A 15 -0.99 -10.87 31.68
CA ALA A 15 -2.20 -10.18 31.21
C ALA A 15 -1.88 -9.12 30.16
N MET A 16 -0.82 -8.34 30.38
CA MET A 16 -0.37 -7.31 29.45
C MET A 16 0.08 -7.94 28.11
N ARG A 17 0.84 -9.01 28.17
CA ARG A 17 1.29 -9.73 26.96
C ARG A 17 0.11 -10.33 26.18
N LYS A 18 -0.87 -10.88 26.90
CA LYS A 18 -2.08 -11.41 26.27
C LYS A 18 -2.86 -10.30 25.57
N ALA A 19 -3.07 -9.16 26.24
CA ALA A 19 -3.76 -8.02 25.65
C ALA A 19 -3.03 -7.49 24.41
N HIS A 20 -1.70 -7.45 24.46
CA HIS A 20 -0.89 -7.02 23.32
C HIS A 20 -1.04 -7.99 22.13
N ARG A 21 -0.99 -9.29 22.38
CA ARG A 21 -1.20 -10.27 21.31
C ARG A 21 -2.59 -10.19 20.70
N GLU A 22 -3.61 -9.97 21.52
CA GLU A 22 -4.99 -9.80 21.04
C GLU A 22 -5.13 -8.55 20.20
N ALA A 23 -4.49 -7.45 20.60
CA ALA A 23 -4.50 -6.20 19.83
C ALA A 23 -3.79 -6.38 18.48
N GLU A 24 -2.66 -7.05 18.45
CA GLU A 24 -1.93 -7.33 17.21
C GLU A 24 -2.76 -8.22 16.27
N ALA A 25 -3.41 -9.25 16.82
CA ALA A 25 -4.27 -10.14 16.03
C ALA A 25 -5.46 -9.38 15.45
N ALA A 26 -6.08 -8.50 16.23
CA ALA A 26 -7.19 -7.66 15.77
C ALA A 26 -6.74 -6.70 14.66
N TYR A 27 -5.57 -6.09 14.81
CA TYR A 27 -4.99 -5.20 13.79
C TYR A 27 -4.72 -5.96 12.49
N PHE A 28 -4.14 -7.17 12.60
CA PHE A 28 -3.87 -8.02 11.45
C PHE A 28 -5.17 -8.37 10.71
N GLN A 29 -6.21 -8.79 11.44
CA GLN A 29 -7.50 -9.12 10.82
C GLN A 29 -8.17 -7.92 10.17
N ALA A 30 -8.06 -6.74 10.77
CA ALA A 30 -8.58 -5.51 10.18
C ALA A 30 -7.84 -5.18 8.87
N LYS A 31 -6.54 -5.38 8.83
CA LYS A 31 -5.73 -5.19 7.63
C LYS A 31 -6.14 -6.16 6.53
N VAL A 32 -6.33 -7.43 6.86
CA VAL A 32 -6.81 -8.45 5.91
C VAL A 32 -8.18 -8.04 5.35
N GLY A 33 -9.12 -7.64 6.21
CA GLY A 33 -10.44 -7.21 5.77
C GLY A 33 -10.41 -6.02 4.83
N ALA A 34 -9.57 -5.03 5.12
CA ALA A 34 -9.39 -3.87 4.25
C ALA A 34 -8.82 -4.27 2.89
N LEU A 35 -7.83 -5.16 2.89
CA LEU A 35 -7.23 -5.67 1.65
C LEU A 35 -8.22 -6.52 0.85
N GLU A 36 -9.02 -7.36 1.51
CA GLU A 36 -10.03 -8.17 0.84
C GLU A 36 -11.02 -7.32 0.04
N TYR A 37 -11.46 -6.21 0.61
CA TYR A 37 -12.36 -5.30 -0.07
C TYR A 37 -11.74 -4.76 -1.37
N ALA A 38 -10.52 -4.27 -1.29
CA ALA A 38 -9.80 -3.73 -2.45
C ALA A 38 -9.50 -4.83 -3.48
N VAL A 39 -9.07 -5.99 -3.01
CA VAL A 39 -8.73 -7.13 -3.88
C VAL A 39 -9.95 -7.59 -4.67
N GLU A 40 -11.10 -7.70 -4.02
CA GLU A 40 -12.33 -8.11 -4.67
C GLU A 40 -12.75 -7.10 -5.74
N GLU A 41 -12.68 -5.81 -5.44
CA GLU A 41 -12.96 -4.74 -6.38
C GLU A 41 -12.01 -4.79 -7.59
N MET A 42 -10.73 -4.96 -7.34
CA MET A 42 -9.71 -5.02 -8.39
C MET A 42 -9.89 -6.25 -9.28
N LYS A 43 -10.25 -7.40 -8.70
CA LYS A 43 -10.54 -8.62 -9.46
C LYS A 43 -11.79 -8.47 -10.32
N SER A 44 -12.83 -7.84 -9.79
CA SER A 44 -14.10 -7.70 -10.49
C SER A 44 -14.02 -6.79 -11.71
N THR A 45 -13.22 -5.72 -11.61
CA THR A 45 -13.06 -4.77 -12.71
C THR A 45 -11.99 -5.18 -13.72
N GLY A 46 -10.95 -5.89 -13.26
CA GLY A 46 -9.80 -6.24 -14.09
C GLY A 46 -8.95 -5.04 -14.51
N LYS A 47 -9.18 -3.87 -13.91
CA LYS A 47 -8.46 -2.63 -14.26
C LYS A 47 -7.23 -2.44 -13.41
N GLU A 48 -6.32 -1.60 -13.90
CA GLU A 48 -5.19 -1.14 -13.10
C GLU A 48 -5.63 -0.04 -12.15
N TYR A 49 -5.10 -0.08 -10.93
CA TYR A 49 -5.34 0.93 -9.91
C TYR A 49 -4.01 1.53 -9.47
N THR A 50 -4.00 2.83 -9.28
CA THR A 50 -2.81 3.50 -8.77
C THR A 50 -2.64 3.20 -7.28
N LEU A 51 -1.42 3.36 -6.79
CA LEU A 51 -1.14 3.23 -5.36
C LEU A 51 -2.08 4.12 -4.53
N HIS A 52 -2.32 5.34 -5.01
CA HIS A 52 -3.24 6.27 -4.34
C HIS A 52 -4.67 5.73 -4.26
N GLN A 53 -5.17 5.14 -5.35
CA GLN A 53 -6.50 4.55 -5.36
C GLN A 53 -6.61 3.37 -4.42
N VAL A 54 -5.59 2.53 -4.35
CA VAL A 54 -5.57 1.39 -3.43
C VAL A 54 -5.54 1.86 -1.98
N THR A 55 -4.77 2.90 -1.68
CA THR A 55 -4.76 3.46 -0.32
C THR A 55 -6.12 4.04 0.05
N ALA A 56 -6.79 4.69 -0.88
CA ALA A 56 -8.13 5.24 -0.66
C ALA A 56 -9.17 4.13 -0.39
N MET A 57 -9.07 3.01 -1.11
CA MET A 57 -9.99 1.88 -0.92
C MET A 57 -9.76 1.14 0.41
N THR A 58 -8.53 1.05 0.85
CA THR A 58 -8.17 0.25 2.02
C THR A 58 -8.08 1.05 3.31
N GLY A 59 -7.80 2.34 3.22
CA GLY A 59 -7.45 3.16 4.38
C GLY A 59 -6.06 2.89 4.94
N LEU A 60 -5.28 2.03 4.29
CA LEU A 60 -3.90 1.75 4.69
C LEU A 60 -2.96 2.82 4.12
N THR A 61 -1.77 2.92 4.70
CA THR A 61 -0.77 3.87 4.21
C THR A 61 -0.16 3.37 2.90
N PRO A 62 0.39 4.27 2.07
CA PRO A 62 1.09 3.84 0.85
C PRO A 62 2.22 2.86 1.14
N MET A 63 2.95 3.06 2.23
CA MET A 63 4.05 2.17 2.62
C MET A 63 3.53 0.77 2.95
N GLU A 64 2.39 0.67 3.63
CA GLU A 64 1.76 -0.62 3.92
C GLU A 64 1.31 -1.33 2.65
N ILE A 65 0.72 -0.60 1.70
CA ILE A 65 0.30 -1.19 0.42
C ILE A 65 1.50 -1.72 -0.37
N VAL A 66 2.56 -0.93 -0.49
CA VAL A 66 3.77 -1.36 -1.18
C VAL A 66 4.35 -2.62 -0.54
N ALA A 67 4.40 -2.66 0.80
CA ALA A 67 4.89 -3.82 1.53
C ALA A 67 4.01 -5.04 1.29
N GLN A 68 2.69 -4.89 1.38
CA GLN A 68 1.75 -6.01 1.21
C GLN A 68 1.74 -6.54 -0.23
N PHE A 69 1.90 -5.67 -1.21
CA PHE A 69 1.88 -6.06 -2.62
C PHE A 69 3.26 -6.41 -3.18
N SER A 70 4.27 -6.54 -2.33
CA SER A 70 5.61 -6.96 -2.77
C SER A 70 5.74 -8.48 -2.97
N GLY A 71 4.75 -9.23 -2.55
CA GLY A 71 4.73 -10.69 -2.62
C GLY A 71 5.21 -11.33 -1.33
N GLY A 72 4.66 -12.49 -1.03
CA GLY A 72 5.01 -13.24 0.17
C GLY A 72 4.50 -12.68 1.49
N CYS A 73 3.73 -11.61 1.46
CA CYS A 73 3.20 -11.00 2.66
C CYS A 73 1.94 -11.74 3.12
N LYS A 74 1.87 -11.96 4.42
CA LYS A 74 0.85 -12.82 5.02
C LYS A 74 -0.56 -12.24 4.90
N ALA A 75 -0.74 -10.95 5.21
CA ALA A 75 -2.06 -10.32 5.14
C ALA A 75 -2.58 -10.26 3.70
N ALA A 76 -1.73 -9.90 2.74
CA ALA A 76 -2.09 -9.89 1.34
C ALA A 76 -2.43 -11.29 0.84
N GLY A 77 -1.67 -12.31 1.26
CA GLY A 77 -1.94 -13.70 0.92
C GLY A 77 -3.31 -14.17 1.40
N GLU A 78 -3.68 -13.84 2.62
CA GLU A 78 -5.01 -14.16 3.16
C GLU A 78 -6.12 -13.40 2.43
N ALA A 79 -5.83 -12.20 1.94
CA ALA A 79 -6.78 -11.40 1.16
C ALA A 79 -6.90 -11.85 -0.29
N GLY A 80 -6.08 -12.78 -0.75
CA GLY A 80 -6.15 -13.33 -2.11
C GLY A 80 -5.17 -12.73 -3.09
N VAL A 81 -4.12 -12.08 -2.59
CA VAL A 81 -3.04 -11.53 -3.43
C VAL A 81 -1.88 -12.51 -3.46
N TYR A 82 -1.62 -13.06 -4.61
CA TYR A 82 -0.54 -14.02 -4.82
C TYR A 82 0.35 -13.54 -5.94
N ARG A 83 1.57 -14.05 -5.97
CA ARG A 83 2.52 -13.74 -7.05
C ARG A 83 1.92 -14.01 -8.43
N GLU A 84 1.10 -15.03 -8.54
CA GLU A 84 0.53 -15.47 -9.82
C GLU A 84 -0.57 -14.56 -10.34
N ASN A 85 -1.26 -13.82 -9.47
CA ASN A 85 -2.37 -12.98 -9.89
C ASN A 85 -2.14 -11.48 -9.74
N LEU A 86 -1.03 -11.08 -9.12
CA LEU A 86 -0.70 -9.67 -8.96
C LEU A 86 0.19 -9.21 -10.10
N CYS A 87 -0.25 -8.17 -10.78
CA CYS A 87 0.56 -7.46 -11.78
C CYS A 87 0.85 -6.06 -11.27
N SER A 88 2.12 -5.69 -11.28
CA SER A 88 2.53 -4.35 -10.88
C SER A 88 3.45 -3.75 -11.93
N ARG A 89 3.36 -2.45 -12.10
CA ARG A 89 4.25 -1.70 -12.97
C ARG A 89 4.46 -0.29 -12.44
N THR A 90 5.56 0.29 -12.81
CA THR A 90 5.85 1.69 -12.50
C THR A 90 5.84 2.49 -13.80
N ALA A 91 5.05 3.55 -13.84
CA ALA A 91 5.05 4.48 -14.95
C ALA A 91 5.79 5.75 -14.54
N THR A 92 6.60 6.27 -15.45
CA THR A 92 7.35 7.50 -15.25
C THR A 92 6.82 8.54 -16.21
N THR A 93 6.40 9.69 -15.68
CA THR A 93 5.94 10.81 -16.48
C THR A 93 6.83 12.01 -16.22
N GLU A 94 7.11 12.76 -17.27
CA GLU A 94 7.86 14.01 -17.16
C GLU A 94 6.95 15.18 -17.51
N ARG A 95 7.02 16.20 -16.68
CA ARG A 95 6.36 17.48 -16.97
C ARG A 95 7.41 18.57 -16.96
N LYS A 96 7.30 19.45 -17.93
CA LYS A 96 8.16 20.62 -18.05
C LYS A 96 7.40 21.85 -17.65
N PHE A 97 7.99 22.63 -16.78
CA PHE A 97 7.43 23.90 -16.32
C PHE A 97 8.34 25.01 -16.78
N VAL A 98 7.75 26.10 -17.19
CA VAL A 98 8.48 27.29 -17.64
C VAL A 98 7.94 28.52 -16.91
N GLU A 99 8.81 29.47 -16.68
CA GLU A 99 8.44 30.75 -16.12
C GLU A 99 7.88 31.63 -17.23
N VAL A 100 6.72 32.25 -16.99
CA VAL A 100 6.12 33.22 -17.87
C VAL A 100 6.47 34.60 -17.30
N MET A 101 7.16 35.42 -18.12
CA MET A 101 7.55 36.75 -17.73
C MET A 101 6.35 37.70 -17.75
N ASP A 102 6.51 38.89 -17.13
CA ASP A 102 5.45 39.91 -17.02
C ASP A 102 4.88 40.35 -18.37
N ASN A 103 5.69 40.31 -19.41
CA ASN A 103 5.27 40.63 -20.77
C ASN A 103 4.56 39.47 -21.49
N GLY A 104 4.34 38.34 -20.82
CA GLY A 104 3.70 37.16 -21.40
C GLY A 104 4.64 36.24 -22.18
N GLU A 105 5.92 36.60 -22.30
CA GLU A 105 6.90 35.73 -22.95
C GLU A 105 7.42 34.65 -22.01
N ILE A 106 7.81 33.51 -22.58
CA ILE A 106 8.38 32.40 -21.85
C ILE A 106 9.88 32.64 -21.72
N ASN A 107 10.39 32.47 -20.47
CA ASN A 107 11.82 32.49 -20.23
C ASN A 107 12.39 31.13 -20.57
N PRO A 108 13.18 30.97 -21.66
CA PRO A 108 13.68 29.68 -22.09
C PRO A 108 14.71 29.08 -21.14
N ASP A 109 15.33 29.92 -20.32
CA ASP A 109 16.34 29.45 -19.34
C ASP A 109 15.71 28.91 -18.04
N SER A 110 14.39 29.07 -17.89
CA SER A 110 13.67 28.65 -16.68
C SER A 110 13.09 27.26 -16.75
N VAL A 111 13.34 26.51 -17.82
CA VAL A 111 12.76 25.18 -18.01
C VAL A 111 13.16 24.25 -16.86
N MET A 112 12.17 23.79 -16.14
CA MET A 112 12.34 22.82 -15.07
C MET A 112 11.61 21.53 -15.42
N THR A 113 12.31 20.41 -15.37
CA THR A 113 11.70 19.10 -15.61
C THR A 113 11.40 18.43 -14.29
N VAL A 114 10.14 18.07 -14.09
CA VAL A 114 9.72 17.30 -12.91
C VAL A 114 9.35 15.91 -13.39
N THR A 115 10.04 14.94 -12.84
CA THR A 115 9.78 13.52 -13.11
C THR A 115 8.91 12.96 -12.00
N ARG A 116 7.83 12.33 -12.38
CA ARG A 116 6.91 11.67 -11.45
C ARG A 116 6.83 10.20 -11.76
N ARG A 117 7.00 9.38 -10.73
CA ARG A 117 6.81 7.94 -10.81
C ARG A 117 5.47 7.59 -10.18
N GLU A 118 4.71 6.75 -10.85
CA GLU A 118 3.44 6.27 -10.35
C GLU A 118 3.41 4.76 -10.41
N GLN A 119 3.02 4.16 -9.29
CA GLN A 119 2.92 2.72 -9.16
C GLN A 119 1.49 2.29 -9.49
N TYR A 120 1.36 1.27 -10.32
CA TYR A 120 0.07 0.70 -10.71
C TYR A 120 0.01 -0.76 -10.31
N TYR A 121 -1.16 -1.18 -9.88
CA TYR A 121 -1.43 -2.54 -9.49
C TYR A 121 -2.68 -3.06 -10.18
N LYS A 122 -2.66 -4.31 -10.55
CA LYS A 122 -3.79 -5.02 -11.14
C LYS A 122 -3.84 -6.41 -10.53
N ILE A 123 -5.01 -6.84 -10.12
CA ILE A 123 -5.18 -8.20 -9.60
C ILE A 123 -6.08 -8.96 -10.55
N LEU A 124 -5.56 -10.05 -11.09
CA LEU A 124 -6.29 -10.91 -11.98
C LEU A 124 -7.23 -11.82 -11.19
N PRO A 125 -8.30 -12.31 -11.80
CA PRO A 125 -9.14 -13.31 -11.16
C PRO A 125 -8.34 -14.54 -10.77
N ASN A 126 -8.94 -15.42 -9.97
CA ASN A 126 -8.28 -16.64 -9.52
C ASN A 126 -7.65 -17.39 -10.70
N ARG A 127 -6.36 -17.69 -10.58
CA ARG A 127 -5.56 -18.31 -11.64
C ARG A 127 -5.39 -19.82 -11.48
N ASP A 128 -6.15 -20.45 -10.63
CA ASP A 128 -6.07 -21.90 -10.45
C ASP A 128 -6.29 -22.65 -11.76
N SER A 129 -7.14 -22.11 -12.63
CA SER A 129 -7.39 -22.65 -13.96
C SER A 129 -6.16 -22.61 -14.89
N TYR A 130 -5.16 -21.81 -14.57
CA TYR A 130 -3.91 -21.70 -15.34
C TYR A 130 -2.82 -22.62 -14.82
N ARG A 131 -3.03 -23.23 -13.70
CA ARG A 131 -2.09 -24.20 -13.12
C ARG A 131 -2.37 -25.57 -13.72
N ARG A 132 -1.42 -26.06 -14.42
CA ARG A 132 -1.52 -27.38 -15.03
C ARG A 132 -0.21 -28.13 -14.95
#